data_297bdd28f19765f121a173c79cff9d86
#
_entry.id   297bdd28f19765f121a173c79cff9d86
#
_cell.length_a   1.000
_cell.length_b   1.000
_cell.length_c   1.000
_cell.angle_alpha   90.00
_cell.angle_beta   90.00
_cell.angle_gamma   90.00
#
_symmetry.space_group_name_H-M   'P 1'
#
loop_
_entity.id
_entity.type
_entity.pdbx_description
1 polymer ?
#
loop_
_entity_poly.entity_id
_entity_poly.type
_entity_poly.pdbx_seq_one_letter_code
_entity_poly.pdbx_strand_id
1 'polypeptide(L)'
;MQTQWPHTLWIVRHGQSAGNVARDTAESAGLEMIDLAWRDIDVPLSVLGEQQSVALGEWFGRQPADEQPDVVLCSPYFRAMETARLVVEHSGLQGRRIRTDERLREKEFGILDRLTRFGIKQQYPELDKQRAHVGKFYFRPPGGELSLIHI
;
A
#
# COMPACT_ATOMS: atom_id res chain seq x y z
N MET A 1 -23.88 -16.96 -17.35
CA MET A 1 -23.71 -16.41 -15.97
C MET A 1 -23.67 -14.90 -16.08
N GLN A 2 -24.66 -14.20 -15.54
CA GLN A 2 -24.55 -12.75 -15.43
C GLN A 2 -23.48 -12.44 -14.38
N THR A 3 -22.41 -11.78 -14.78
CA THR A 3 -21.40 -11.23 -13.86
C THR A 3 -22.09 -10.16 -13.02
N GLN A 4 -22.39 -10.46 -11.76
CA GLN A 4 -22.86 -9.45 -10.83
C GLN A 4 -21.63 -8.64 -10.36
N TRP A 5 -21.59 -7.40 -10.79
CA TRP A 5 -20.62 -6.43 -10.27
C TRP A 5 -21.06 -5.97 -8.86
N PRO A 6 -20.13 -5.63 -7.98
CA PRO A 6 -20.49 -5.04 -6.70
C PRO A 6 -21.25 -3.72 -6.92
N HIS A 7 -22.26 -3.47 -6.11
CA HIS A 7 -23.04 -2.21 -6.16
C HIS A 7 -22.15 -1.02 -5.78
N THR A 8 -21.29 -1.20 -4.78
CA THR A 8 -20.35 -0.18 -4.30
C THR A 8 -18.96 -0.80 -4.13
N LEU A 9 -17.94 -0.08 -4.57
CA LEU A 9 -16.52 -0.45 -4.39
C LEU A 9 -15.80 0.64 -3.58
N TRP A 10 -15.34 0.26 -2.41
CA TRP A 10 -14.48 1.11 -1.58
C TRP A 10 -13.02 0.75 -1.83
N ILE A 11 -12.21 1.74 -2.21
CA ILE A 11 -10.77 1.58 -2.38
C ILE A 11 -10.08 2.27 -1.22
N VAL A 12 -9.39 1.48 -0.39
CA VAL A 12 -8.73 1.95 0.82
C VAL A 12 -7.23 1.75 0.69
N ARG A 13 -6.45 2.80 0.93
CA ARG A 13 -5.01 2.70 1.12
C ARG A 13 -4.73 2.37 2.59
N HIS A 14 -3.70 1.53 2.84
CA HIS A 14 -3.25 1.27 4.20
C HIS A 14 -2.88 2.55 4.96
N GLY A 15 -3.01 2.56 6.27
CA GLY A 15 -2.53 3.62 7.15
C GLY A 15 -1.02 3.89 6.98
N GLN A 16 -0.53 4.99 7.52
CA GLN A 16 0.90 5.29 7.47
C GLN A 16 1.72 4.11 8.01
N SER A 17 2.70 3.64 7.26
CA SER A 17 3.60 2.55 7.69
C SER A 17 4.93 3.08 8.22
N ALA A 18 5.66 2.25 8.98
CA ALA A 18 7.04 2.53 9.36
C ALA A 18 7.93 2.79 8.13
N GLY A 19 7.65 2.14 7.00
CA GLY A 19 8.33 2.40 5.73
C GLY A 19 8.04 3.78 5.15
N ASN A 20 6.81 4.31 5.31
CA ASN A 20 6.52 5.68 4.91
C ASN A 20 7.33 6.68 5.77
N VAL A 21 7.36 6.49 7.09
CA VAL A 21 8.12 7.34 8.01
C VAL A 21 9.61 7.31 7.68
N ALA A 22 10.19 6.11 7.48
CA ALA A 22 11.60 5.95 7.13
C ALA A 22 11.93 6.64 5.79
N ARG A 23 11.06 6.51 4.78
CA ARG A 23 11.22 7.19 3.50
C ARG A 23 11.20 8.71 3.64
N ASP A 24 10.20 9.25 4.33
CA ASP A 24 10.04 10.69 4.50
C ASP A 24 11.26 11.27 5.27
N THR A 25 11.76 10.55 6.26
CA THR A 25 12.98 10.90 7.01
C THR A 25 14.21 10.89 6.08
N ALA A 26 14.40 9.85 5.30
CA ALA A 26 15.54 9.74 4.39
C ALA A 26 15.49 10.82 3.28
N GLU A 27 14.33 11.06 2.69
CA GLU A 27 14.16 12.10 1.67
C GLU A 27 14.39 13.50 2.23
N SER A 28 13.90 13.79 3.44
CA SER A 28 14.12 15.09 4.11
C SER A 28 15.59 15.33 4.49
N ALA A 29 16.30 14.26 4.82
CA ALA A 29 17.73 14.31 5.14
C ALA A 29 18.64 14.25 3.89
N GLY A 30 18.08 14.12 2.68
CA GLY A 30 18.84 13.99 1.44
C GLY A 30 19.67 12.70 1.35
N LEU A 31 19.24 11.65 2.03
CA LEU A 31 19.91 10.35 2.00
C LEU A 31 19.60 9.59 0.71
N GLU A 32 20.53 8.77 0.24
CA GLU A 32 20.32 7.94 -0.95
C GLU A 32 19.47 6.70 -0.67
N MET A 33 19.52 6.19 0.55
CA MET A 33 18.84 4.95 0.94
C MET A 33 17.87 5.18 2.09
N ILE A 34 16.81 4.39 2.08
CA ILE A 34 15.83 4.30 3.16
C ILE A 34 16.32 3.25 4.15
N ASP A 35 16.61 3.64 5.39
CA ASP A 35 16.95 2.72 6.47
C ASP A 35 15.68 2.05 6.99
N LEU A 36 15.53 0.78 6.69
CA LEU A 36 14.35 -0.01 7.05
C LEU A 36 14.77 -1.42 7.49
N ALA A 37 14.46 -1.75 8.75
CA ALA A 37 14.84 -3.04 9.34
C ALA A 37 14.03 -4.24 8.81
N TRP A 38 12.84 -3.99 8.28
CA TRP A 38 11.91 -5.04 7.81
C TRP A 38 12.02 -5.28 6.31
N ARG A 39 11.66 -6.49 5.86
CA ARG A 39 11.32 -6.72 4.45
C ARG A 39 10.03 -5.96 4.12
N ASP A 40 9.83 -5.58 2.88
CA ASP A 40 8.67 -4.76 2.50
C ASP A 40 7.32 -5.40 2.89
N ILE A 41 7.20 -6.72 2.76
CA ILE A 41 5.99 -7.46 3.16
C ILE A 41 5.70 -7.38 4.67
N ASP A 42 6.74 -7.28 5.49
CA ASP A 42 6.65 -7.33 6.96
C ASP A 42 6.60 -5.93 7.61
N VAL A 43 6.61 -4.86 6.82
CA VAL A 43 6.60 -3.48 7.34
C VAL A 43 5.31 -3.20 8.10
N PRO A 44 5.39 -2.85 9.41
CA PRO A 44 4.21 -2.55 10.23
C PRO A 44 3.64 -1.15 9.94
N LEU A 45 2.44 -0.91 10.47
CA LEU A 45 1.91 0.44 10.60
C LEU A 45 2.75 1.26 11.59
N SER A 46 2.76 2.57 11.42
CA SER A 46 3.18 3.50 12.47
C SER A 46 2.02 3.72 13.46
N VAL A 47 2.32 4.32 14.62
CA VAL A 47 1.28 4.71 15.58
C VAL A 47 0.20 5.58 14.92
N LEU A 48 0.60 6.52 14.06
CA LEU A 48 -0.35 7.33 13.30
C LEU A 48 -1.17 6.47 12.32
N GLY A 49 -0.54 5.49 11.67
CA GLY A 49 -1.23 4.58 10.75
C GLY A 49 -2.29 3.72 11.43
N GLU A 50 -2.03 3.26 12.65
CA GLU A 50 -3.02 2.57 13.48
C GLU A 50 -4.20 3.49 13.80
N GLN A 51 -3.93 4.72 14.25
CA GLN A 51 -4.97 5.71 14.53
C GLN A 51 -5.82 6.04 13.29
N GLN A 52 -5.19 6.19 12.12
CA GLN A 52 -5.88 6.39 10.85
C GLN A 52 -6.80 5.22 10.51
N SER A 53 -6.34 3.99 10.74
CA SER A 53 -7.12 2.77 10.48
C SER A 53 -8.31 2.64 11.41
N VAL A 54 -8.13 2.96 12.69
CA VAL A 54 -9.21 3.01 13.68
C VAL A 54 -10.26 4.06 13.29
N ALA A 55 -9.82 5.28 12.99
CA ALA A 55 -10.72 6.36 12.58
C ALA A 55 -11.54 6.02 11.32
N LEU A 56 -10.92 5.32 10.36
CA LEU A 56 -11.62 4.82 9.17
C LEU A 56 -12.64 3.74 9.53
N GLY A 57 -12.32 2.84 10.46
CA GLY A 57 -13.25 1.85 10.98
C GLY A 57 -14.49 2.51 11.61
N GLU A 58 -14.27 3.46 12.50
CA GLU A 58 -15.35 4.24 13.11
C GLU A 58 -16.20 5.00 12.07
N TRP A 59 -15.56 5.50 11.02
CA TRP A 59 -16.29 6.14 9.91
C TRP A 59 -17.21 5.16 9.19
N PHE A 60 -16.71 3.95 8.85
CA PHE A 60 -17.55 2.91 8.26
C PHE A 60 -18.69 2.48 9.18
N GLY A 61 -18.44 2.40 10.49
CA GLY A 61 -19.47 2.06 11.46
C GLY A 61 -20.64 3.06 11.52
N ARG A 62 -20.41 4.29 11.07
CA ARG A 62 -21.45 5.34 10.97
C ARG A 62 -22.19 5.38 9.63
N GLN A 63 -21.73 4.61 8.64
CA GLN A 63 -22.40 4.55 7.35
C GLN A 63 -23.71 3.74 7.43
N PRO A 64 -24.70 4.03 6.59
CA PRO A 64 -25.88 3.20 6.43
C PRO A 64 -25.50 1.74 6.11
N ALA A 65 -26.30 0.80 6.57
CA ALA A 65 -26.00 -0.63 6.44
C ALA A 65 -25.82 -1.08 4.96
N ASP A 66 -26.52 -0.45 4.03
CA ASP A 66 -26.44 -0.71 2.60
C ASP A 66 -25.21 -0.09 1.93
N GLU A 67 -24.52 0.83 2.61
CA GLU A 67 -23.25 1.41 2.17
C GLU A 67 -22.04 0.73 2.82
N GLN A 68 -22.24 -0.11 3.82
CA GLN A 68 -21.15 -0.83 4.47
C GLN A 68 -20.64 -1.99 3.58
N PRO A 69 -19.34 -2.29 3.61
CA PRO A 69 -18.79 -3.38 2.81
C PRO A 69 -19.24 -4.75 3.31
N ASP A 70 -19.68 -5.61 2.41
CA ASP A 70 -20.01 -7.01 2.69
C ASP A 70 -18.79 -7.92 2.68
N VAL A 71 -17.80 -7.57 1.86
CA VAL A 71 -16.57 -8.33 1.65
C VAL A 71 -15.39 -7.39 1.77
N VAL A 72 -14.38 -7.80 2.54
CA VAL A 72 -13.12 -7.08 2.68
C VAL A 72 -12.01 -7.91 2.03
N LEU A 73 -11.41 -7.34 0.98
CA LEU A 73 -10.22 -7.90 0.33
C LEU A 73 -9.02 -7.06 0.73
N CYS A 74 -7.90 -7.68 1.05
CA CYS A 74 -6.68 -6.93 1.36
C CYS A 74 -5.44 -7.58 0.75
N SER A 75 -4.39 -6.80 0.58
CA SER A 75 -3.05 -7.27 0.27
C SER A 75 -2.53 -8.18 1.39
N PRO A 76 -1.68 -9.19 1.08
CA PRO A 76 -1.01 -10.00 2.09
C PRO A 76 0.08 -9.25 2.86
N TYR A 77 0.38 -8.01 2.50
CA TYR A 77 1.37 -7.18 3.19
C TYR A 77 0.89 -6.79 4.59
N PHE A 78 1.77 -6.90 5.59
CA PHE A 78 1.42 -6.74 7.00
C PHE A 78 0.69 -5.42 7.28
N ARG A 79 1.18 -4.28 6.76
CA ARG A 79 0.54 -2.97 6.88
C ARG A 79 -0.91 -2.93 6.35
N ALA A 80 -1.19 -3.68 5.28
CA ALA A 80 -2.54 -3.74 4.71
C ALA A 80 -3.47 -4.65 5.52
N MET A 81 -2.96 -5.79 5.99
CA MET A 81 -3.71 -6.71 6.86
C MET A 81 -4.07 -6.04 8.19
N GLU A 82 -3.12 -5.33 8.81
CA GLU A 82 -3.37 -4.58 10.05
C GLU A 82 -4.38 -3.45 9.84
N THR A 83 -4.29 -2.72 8.73
CA THR A 83 -5.31 -1.71 8.37
C THR A 83 -6.69 -2.36 8.27
N ALA A 84 -6.82 -3.46 7.51
CA ALA A 84 -8.09 -4.15 7.33
C ALA A 84 -8.64 -4.69 8.67
N ARG A 85 -7.77 -5.27 9.52
CA ARG A 85 -8.14 -5.75 10.86
C ARG A 85 -8.70 -4.64 11.73
N LEU A 86 -7.98 -3.52 11.84
CA LEU A 86 -8.40 -2.37 12.65
C LEU A 86 -9.70 -1.74 12.13
N VAL A 87 -9.84 -1.62 10.81
CA VAL A 87 -11.08 -1.13 10.20
C VAL A 87 -12.26 -2.03 10.55
N VAL A 88 -12.15 -3.33 10.40
CA VAL A 88 -13.24 -4.28 10.70
C VAL A 88 -13.56 -4.28 12.19
N GLU A 89 -12.55 -4.26 13.05
CA GLU A 89 -12.70 -4.26 14.51
C GLU A 89 -13.48 -3.04 15.02
N HIS A 90 -13.20 -1.85 14.45
CA HIS A 90 -13.78 -0.58 14.90
C HIS A 90 -15.01 -0.12 14.10
N SER A 91 -15.44 -0.88 13.09
CA SER A 91 -16.58 -0.52 12.24
C SER A 91 -17.90 -1.20 12.61
N GLY A 92 -17.91 -2.10 13.60
CA GLY A 92 -19.08 -2.94 13.86
C GLY A 92 -19.29 -4.04 12.81
N LEU A 93 -18.35 -4.20 11.87
CA LEU A 93 -18.38 -5.26 10.84
C LEU A 93 -17.82 -6.61 11.35
N GLN A 94 -17.85 -6.83 12.68
CA GLN A 94 -17.41 -8.07 13.28
C GLN A 94 -18.18 -9.26 12.68
N GLY A 95 -17.42 -10.26 12.22
CA GLY A 95 -17.99 -11.41 11.49
C GLY A 95 -17.80 -11.30 9.97
N ARG A 96 -17.45 -10.15 9.42
CA ARG A 96 -17.00 -10.07 8.02
C ARG A 96 -15.61 -10.70 7.90
N ARG A 97 -15.46 -11.61 6.94
CA ARG A 97 -14.16 -12.25 6.68
C ARG A 97 -13.26 -11.33 5.87
N ILE A 98 -12.08 -11.05 6.41
CA ILE A 98 -10.99 -10.46 5.64
C ILE A 98 -10.37 -11.58 4.81
N ARG A 99 -10.25 -11.36 3.49
CA ARG A 99 -9.60 -12.27 2.55
C ARG A 99 -8.39 -11.59 1.96
N THR A 100 -7.26 -12.25 2.02
CA THR A 100 -6.05 -11.79 1.33
C THR A 100 -6.07 -12.21 -0.14
N ASP A 101 -5.58 -11.32 -1.01
CA ASP A 101 -5.45 -11.60 -2.43
C ASP A 101 -4.07 -11.10 -2.91
N GLU A 102 -3.28 -12.02 -3.48
CA GLU A 102 -1.93 -11.74 -3.97
C GLU A 102 -1.91 -10.69 -5.09
N ARG A 103 -3.00 -10.53 -5.82
CA ARG A 103 -3.13 -9.49 -6.85
C ARG A 103 -3.12 -8.06 -6.29
N LEU A 104 -3.35 -7.92 -4.98
CA LEU A 104 -3.33 -6.63 -4.26
C LEU A 104 -1.98 -6.32 -3.63
N ARG A 105 -0.96 -7.16 -3.81
CA ARG A 105 0.37 -6.90 -3.25
C ARG A 105 1.05 -5.70 -3.91
N GLU A 106 2.00 -5.09 -3.22
CA GLU A 106 2.85 -4.05 -3.82
C GLU A 106 3.75 -4.69 -4.89
N LYS A 107 4.03 -3.92 -5.95
CA LYS A 107 4.96 -4.36 -6.99
C LYS A 107 6.39 -4.40 -6.47
N GLU A 108 7.19 -5.30 -7.02
CA GLU A 108 8.61 -5.35 -6.77
C GLU A 108 9.36 -4.19 -7.45
N PHE A 109 10.22 -3.51 -6.70
CA PHE A 109 11.02 -2.39 -7.20
C PHE A 109 12.40 -2.82 -7.74
N GLY A 110 12.77 -4.10 -7.58
CA GLY A 110 14.03 -4.64 -8.07
C GLY A 110 15.24 -3.88 -7.51
N ILE A 111 16.20 -3.53 -8.39
CA ILE A 111 17.41 -2.81 -7.96
C ILE A 111 17.16 -1.40 -7.41
N LEU A 112 15.95 -0.85 -7.58
CA LEU A 112 15.56 0.45 -7.02
C LEU A 112 14.91 0.34 -5.64
N ASP A 113 14.80 -0.87 -5.11
CA ASP A 113 14.25 -1.06 -3.77
C ASP A 113 15.08 -0.31 -2.73
N ARG A 114 14.37 0.29 -1.75
CA ARG A 114 14.96 1.11 -0.68
C ARG A 114 15.75 2.34 -1.11
N LEU A 115 15.77 2.70 -2.40
CA LEU A 115 16.35 3.96 -2.82
C LEU A 115 15.35 5.11 -2.70
N THR A 116 15.84 6.25 -2.22
CA THR A 116 15.13 7.52 -2.31
C THR A 116 15.16 8.04 -3.75
N ARG A 117 14.38 9.07 -4.07
CA ARG A 117 14.47 9.74 -5.38
C ARG A 117 15.87 10.27 -5.64
N PHE A 118 16.51 10.81 -4.60
CA PHE A 118 17.89 11.29 -4.70
C PHE A 118 18.84 10.13 -4.99
N GLY A 119 18.73 9.01 -4.26
CA GLY A 119 19.56 7.84 -4.49
C GLY A 119 19.40 7.26 -5.90
N ILE A 120 18.16 7.21 -6.43
CA ILE A 120 17.93 6.76 -7.82
C ILE A 120 18.67 7.66 -8.81
N LYS A 121 18.58 8.99 -8.64
CA LYS A 121 19.26 9.95 -9.52
C LYS A 121 20.79 9.83 -9.45
N GLN A 122 21.34 9.54 -8.28
CA GLN A 122 22.78 9.40 -8.09
C GLN A 122 23.32 8.06 -8.64
N GLN A 123 22.67 6.97 -8.29
CA GLN A 123 23.16 5.62 -8.61
C GLN A 123 22.70 5.13 -9.99
N TYR A 124 21.50 5.54 -10.44
CA TYR A 124 20.87 5.05 -11.67
C TYR A 124 20.26 6.17 -12.51
N PRO A 125 21.03 7.21 -12.92
CA PRO A 125 20.51 8.37 -13.62
C PRO A 125 19.80 8.01 -14.95
N GLU A 126 20.25 6.96 -15.64
CA GLU A 126 19.63 6.52 -16.89
C GLU A 126 18.25 5.87 -16.65
N LEU A 127 18.06 5.17 -15.53
CA LEU A 127 16.75 4.62 -15.16
C LEU A 127 15.78 5.74 -14.73
N ASP A 128 16.25 6.79 -14.09
CA ASP A 128 15.43 7.97 -13.76
C ASP A 128 14.94 8.66 -15.03
N LYS A 129 15.82 8.89 -16.02
CA LYS A 129 15.46 9.42 -17.34
C LYS A 129 14.47 8.52 -18.08
N GLN A 130 14.73 7.21 -18.10
CA GLN A 130 13.82 6.24 -18.73
C GLN A 130 12.44 6.28 -18.10
N ARG A 131 12.36 6.29 -16.76
CA ARG A 131 11.10 6.40 -16.03
C ARG A 131 10.35 7.69 -16.34
N ALA A 132 11.07 8.80 -16.45
CA ALA A 132 10.49 10.09 -16.83
C ALA A 132 9.92 10.06 -18.27
N HIS A 133 10.59 9.36 -19.19
CA HIS A 133 10.19 9.25 -20.58
C HIS A 133 8.98 8.33 -20.78
N VAL A 134 9.02 7.11 -20.23
CA VAL A 134 7.95 6.10 -20.45
C VAL A 134 6.78 6.23 -19.47
N GLY A 135 6.94 6.98 -18.40
CA GLY A 135 5.94 7.19 -17.36
C GLY A 135 5.88 6.08 -16.33
N LYS A 136 5.25 6.40 -15.20
CA LYS A 136 5.19 5.54 -14.01
C LYS A 136 4.63 4.14 -14.29
N PHE A 137 3.63 4.02 -15.15
CA PHE A 137 2.91 2.77 -15.38
C PHE A 137 3.66 1.80 -16.28
N TYR A 138 4.44 2.31 -17.23
CA TYR A 138 5.17 1.53 -18.23
C TYR A 138 6.64 1.31 -17.89
N PHE A 139 7.12 1.96 -16.82
CA PHE A 139 8.48 1.77 -16.36
C PHE A 139 8.60 0.49 -15.53
N ARG A 140 9.46 -0.43 -15.98
CA ARG A 140 9.86 -1.63 -15.25
C ARG A 140 11.31 -1.51 -14.81
N PRO A 141 11.58 -1.40 -13.51
CA PRO A 141 12.97 -1.41 -13.04
C PRO A 141 13.60 -2.80 -13.26
N PRO A 142 14.91 -2.90 -13.50
CA PRO A 142 15.60 -4.18 -13.58
C PRO A 142 15.36 -5.02 -12.32
N GLY A 143 14.99 -6.29 -12.49
CA GLY A 143 14.61 -7.17 -11.39
C GLY A 143 13.28 -6.85 -10.72
N GLY A 144 12.55 -5.85 -11.21
CA GLY A 144 11.27 -5.44 -10.66
C GLY A 144 10.09 -5.72 -11.60
N GLU A 145 8.95 -5.13 -11.31
CA GLU A 145 7.67 -5.36 -11.98
C GLU A 145 7.08 -4.08 -12.59
N LEU A 146 6.23 -4.25 -13.58
CA LEU A 146 5.39 -3.17 -14.13
C LEU A 146 4.27 -2.80 -13.14
N SER A 147 3.92 -1.51 -13.07
CA SER A 147 2.75 -1.11 -12.27
C SER A 147 1.43 -1.67 -12.83
N LEU A 148 1.37 -1.97 -14.13
CA LEU A 148 0.18 -2.53 -14.78
C LEU A 148 -0.07 -4.01 -14.49
N ILE A 149 0.85 -4.73 -13.87
CA ILE A 149 0.69 -6.17 -13.60
C ILE A 149 -0.40 -6.45 -12.57
N HIS A 150 -0.82 -5.43 -11.82
CA HIS A 150 -1.81 -5.50 -10.74
C HIS A 150 -3.19 -4.91 -11.14
N ILE A 151 -3.42 -4.65 -12.44
CA ILE A 151 -4.69 -4.13 -12.97
C ILE A 151 -5.49 -5.24 -13.63
#